data_f4c121ffb874fcb4b777601187c926d2
#
_entry.id   f4c121ffb874fcb4b777601187c926d2
#
_cell.length_a   1.000
_cell.length_b   1.000
_cell.length_c   1.000
_cell.angle_alpha   90.00
_cell.angle_beta   90.00
_cell.angle_gamma   90.00
#
_symmetry.space_group_name_H-M   'P 1'
#
loop_
_entity.id
_entity.type
_entity.pdbx_description
1 polymer ?
#
loop_
_entity_poly.entity_id
_entity_poly.type
_entity_poly.pdbx_seq_one_letter_code
_entity_poly.pdbx_strand_id
1 'polypeptide(L)'
;IFKDYIHTYKSIEPESEESLIKFIEQLVKKTQRDVLISTGNLPNRFTNFLKKEFFNYNNNIYQYQVFNNKVFFLDALSFLKLEKLILSSNLLITCHGAVTHVAASSNIRTIDIIDKSEKVFFNKWTSHFDNYISIERNPFKILTNEILDNC
;
A
#
# COMPACT_ATOMS: atom_id res chain seq x y z
N ILE A 1 0.14 -1.29 0.37
CA ILE A 1 -0.57 -2.56 0.60
C ILE A 1 -0.13 -3.53 -0.49
N PHE A 2 0.69 -4.49 -0.13
CA PHE A 2 1.07 -5.58 -1.04
C PHE A 2 0.09 -6.73 -0.82
N LYS A 3 -0.82 -6.95 -1.76
CA LYS A 3 -1.67 -8.14 -1.76
C LYS A 3 -0.87 -9.31 -2.31
N ASP A 4 -0.71 -10.34 -1.49
CA ASP A 4 -0.07 -11.60 -1.88
C ASP A 4 -1.00 -12.47 -2.72
N TYR A 5 -1.20 -12.12 -3.96
CA TYR A 5 -1.59 -13.11 -4.96
C TYR A 5 -0.31 -13.59 -5.65
N ILE A 6 0.20 -14.73 -5.22
CA ILE A 6 1.51 -15.32 -5.53
C ILE A 6 1.88 -15.33 -7.04
N HIS A 7 0.92 -15.21 -7.94
CA HIS A 7 1.16 -15.23 -9.38
C HIS A 7 0.90 -13.91 -10.12
N THR A 8 0.07 -13.04 -9.57
CA THR A 8 -0.41 -11.85 -10.31
C THR A 8 0.39 -10.58 -10.02
N TYR A 9 1.10 -10.51 -8.89
CA TYR A 9 1.77 -9.28 -8.43
C TYR A 9 3.29 -9.36 -8.35
N LYS A 10 3.89 -10.45 -8.84
CA LYS A 10 5.34 -10.65 -8.79
C LYS A 10 6.14 -9.55 -9.49
N SER A 11 5.57 -8.92 -10.51
CA SER A 11 6.21 -7.82 -11.24
C SER A 11 6.38 -6.54 -10.43
N ILE A 12 5.60 -6.34 -9.37
CA ILE A 12 5.64 -5.15 -8.51
C ILE A 12 6.32 -5.41 -7.17
N GLU A 13 6.88 -6.59 -6.96
CA GLU A 13 7.65 -6.88 -5.75
C GLU A 13 8.92 -6.04 -5.72
N PRO A 14 9.34 -5.55 -4.54
CA PRO A 14 10.64 -4.93 -4.36
C PRO A 14 11.76 -5.86 -4.82
N GLU A 15 12.75 -5.32 -5.51
CA GLU A 15 13.93 -6.08 -5.94
C GLU A 15 14.72 -6.60 -4.74
N SER A 16 14.75 -5.83 -3.65
CA SER A 16 15.44 -6.18 -2.40
C SER A 16 14.70 -5.62 -1.18
N GLU A 17 15.09 -6.08 -0.01
CA GLU A 17 14.64 -5.55 1.28
C GLU A 17 15.05 -4.07 1.45
N GLU A 18 16.24 -3.72 0.98
CA GLU A 18 16.74 -2.34 0.99
C GLU A 18 15.88 -1.42 0.11
N SER A 19 15.46 -1.88 -1.08
CA SER A 19 14.61 -1.10 -1.97
C SER A 19 13.22 -0.84 -1.35
N LEU A 20 12.69 -1.79 -0.59
CA LEU A 20 11.45 -1.61 0.17
C LEU A 20 11.60 -0.55 1.27
N ILE A 21 12.64 -0.64 2.10
CA ILE A 21 12.89 0.35 3.16
C ILE A 21 13.10 1.74 2.57
N LYS A 22 13.91 1.86 1.53
CA LYS A 22 14.13 3.13 0.84
C LYS A 22 12.83 3.75 0.33
N PHE A 23 11.95 2.96 -0.25
CA PHE A 23 10.64 3.45 -0.70
C PHE A 23 9.80 3.94 0.48
N ILE A 24 9.73 3.17 1.58
CA ILE A 24 9.01 3.57 2.79
C ILE A 24 9.53 4.91 3.33
N GLU A 25 10.85 5.08 3.42
CA GLU A 25 11.48 6.32 3.88
C GLU A 25 11.17 7.50 2.94
N GLN A 26 11.22 7.28 1.63
CA GLN A 26 10.86 8.29 0.64
C GLN A 26 9.40 8.70 0.73
N LEU A 27 8.50 7.73 0.94
CA LEU A 27 7.06 7.98 1.11
C LEU A 27 6.79 8.82 2.36
N VAL A 28 7.41 8.47 3.48
CA VAL A 28 7.33 9.26 4.72
C VAL A 28 7.88 10.67 4.50
N LYS A 29 9.04 10.81 3.88
CA LYS A 29 9.66 12.11 3.58
C LYS A 29 8.78 12.98 2.67
N LYS A 30 8.16 12.37 1.67
CA LYS A 30 7.29 13.07 0.71
C LYS A 30 5.98 13.51 1.35
N THR A 31 5.33 12.64 2.10
CA THR A 31 4.01 12.90 2.68
C THR A 31 4.06 13.63 4.02
N GLN A 32 5.19 13.56 4.74
CA GLN A 32 5.34 14.04 6.13
C GLN A 32 4.28 13.47 7.07
N ARG A 33 3.90 12.20 6.87
CA ARG A 33 2.84 11.51 7.61
C ARG A 33 3.29 10.16 8.10
N ASP A 34 2.59 9.65 9.09
CA ASP A 34 2.70 8.25 9.49
C ASP A 34 2.22 7.33 8.37
N VAL A 35 2.88 6.20 8.21
CA VAL A 35 2.59 5.21 7.16
C VAL A 35 2.10 3.91 7.79
N LEU A 36 0.98 3.41 7.32
CA LEU A 36 0.45 2.11 7.72
C LEU A 36 0.61 1.13 6.56
N ILE A 37 1.31 0.04 6.82
CA ILE A 37 1.50 -1.06 5.87
C ILE A 37 0.65 -2.23 6.34
N SER A 38 -0.26 -2.70 5.52
CA SER A 38 -1.07 -3.88 5.81
C SER A 38 -0.90 -4.92 4.71
N THR A 39 -0.81 -6.17 5.09
CA THR A 39 -0.75 -7.30 4.17
C THR A 39 -1.94 -8.22 4.36
N GLY A 40 -2.14 -9.14 3.40
CA GLY A 40 -3.08 -10.23 3.54
C GLY A 40 -2.61 -11.29 4.57
N ASN A 41 -3.37 -12.36 4.69
CA ASN A 41 -3.09 -13.43 5.64
C ASN A 41 -1.96 -14.39 5.22
N LEU A 42 -1.44 -14.26 4.00
CA LEU A 42 -0.38 -15.13 3.49
C LEU A 42 0.99 -14.49 3.75
N PRO A 43 1.88 -15.16 4.48
CA PRO A 43 3.22 -14.67 4.72
C PRO A 43 4.04 -14.70 3.43
N ASN A 44 4.86 -13.69 3.22
CA ASN A 44 5.86 -13.64 2.17
C ASN A 44 7.22 -13.20 2.73
N ARG A 45 8.26 -13.14 1.90
CA ARG A 45 9.61 -12.75 2.35
C ARG A 45 9.63 -11.36 2.97
N PHE A 46 8.87 -10.42 2.44
CA PHE A 46 8.86 -9.04 2.94
C PHE A 46 8.09 -8.88 4.24
N THR A 47 7.02 -9.64 4.46
CA THR A 47 6.33 -9.66 5.76
C THR A 47 7.25 -10.18 6.86
N ASN A 48 8.00 -11.24 6.58
CA ASN A 48 8.98 -11.79 7.53
C ASN A 48 10.12 -10.80 7.79
N PHE A 49 10.61 -10.13 6.76
CA PHE A 49 11.61 -9.08 6.88
C PHE A 49 11.10 -7.92 7.74
N LEU A 50 9.93 -7.36 7.46
CA LEU A 50 9.37 -6.26 8.24
C LEU A 50 9.16 -6.64 9.72
N LYS A 51 8.74 -7.87 10.01
CA LYS A 51 8.64 -8.38 11.38
C LYS A 51 9.97 -8.45 12.11
N LYS A 52 11.05 -8.70 11.39
CA LYS A 52 12.40 -8.78 11.93
C LYS A 52 13.00 -7.41 12.19
N GLU A 53 12.83 -6.49 11.24
CA GLU A 53 13.45 -5.16 11.27
C GLU A 53 12.66 -4.15 12.13
N PHE A 54 11.34 -4.30 12.19
CA PHE A 54 10.50 -3.39 12.96
C PHE A 54 10.36 -3.86 14.40
N PHE A 55 10.37 -2.92 15.33
CA PHE A 55 10.13 -3.21 16.74
C PHE A 55 8.70 -3.73 16.95
N ASN A 56 8.55 -4.88 17.60
CA ASN A 56 7.24 -5.41 17.96
C ASN A 56 6.60 -4.52 19.05
N TYR A 57 5.64 -3.71 18.65
CA TYR A 57 4.97 -2.78 19.53
C TYR A 57 3.85 -3.44 20.35
N ASN A 58 3.05 -4.30 19.70
CA ASN A 58 1.95 -5.03 20.32
C ASN A 58 1.42 -6.07 19.31
N ASN A 59 0.90 -7.21 19.78
CA ASN A 59 0.29 -8.30 19.00
C ASN A 59 0.03 -7.99 17.51
N ASN A 60 0.93 -8.47 16.62
CA ASN A 60 0.85 -8.26 15.17
C ASN A 60 0.99 -6.80 14.69
N ILE A 61 1.43 -5.88 15.53
CA ILE A 61 1.75 -4.50 15.19
C ILE A 61 3.24 -4.27 15.39
N TYR A 62 3.93 -3.91 14.34
CA TYR A 62 5.36 -3.66 14.33
C TYR A 62 5.58 -2.20 13.95
N GLN A 63 6.53 -1.53 14.60
CA GLN A 63 6.80 -0.10 14.42
C GLN A 63 8.23 0.13 13.98
N TYR A 64 8.40 1.06 13.05
CA TYR A 64 9.69 1.58 12.61
C TYR A 64 9.65 3.11 12.63
N GLN A 65 10.72 3.75 13.08
CA GLN A 65 10.81 5.22 13.15
C GLN A 65 11.52 5.76 11.92
N VAL A 66 10.88 6.71 11.23
CA VAL A 66 11.47 7.43 10.10
C VAL A 66 11.35 8.93 10.36
N PHE A 67 12.46 9.60 10.65
CA PHE A 67 12.47 11.00 11.11
C PHE A 67 11.53 11.21 12.30
N ASN A 68 10.59 12.13 12.19
CA ASN A 68 9.59 12.43 13.21
C ASN A 68 8.30 11.61 13.06
N ASN A 69 8.20 10.77 12.03
CA ASN A 69 7.02 9.98 11.71
C ASN A 69 7.23 8.50 12.04
N LYS A 70 6.14 7.79 12.17
CA LYS A 70 6.13 6.36 12.45
C LYS A 70 5.61 5.57 11.25
N VAL A 71 6.22 4.43 11.03
CA VAL A 71 5.74 3.43 10.08
C VAL A 71 5.24 2.23 10.89
N PHE A 72 4.00 1.84 10.67
CA PHE A 72 3.42 0.67 11.32
C PHE A 72 3.19 -0.43 10.28
N PHE A 73 3.72 -1.59 10.55
CA PHE A 73 3.36 -2.81 9.85
C PHE A 73 2.30 -3.57 10.65
N LEU A 74 1.17 -3.83 10.03
CA LEU A 74 -0.01 -4.45 10.61
C LEU A 74 -0.22 -5.81 9.95
N ASP A 75 0.17 -6.86 10.65
CA ASP A 75 0.13 -8.23 10.12
C ASP A 75 -1.25 -8.84 10.27
N ALA A 76 -1.72 -9.48 9.20
CA ALA A 76 -2.96 -10.28 9.17
C ALA A 76 -4.20 -9.58 9.74
N LEU A 77 -4.45 -8.34 9.35
CA LEU A 77 -5.66 -7.62 9.78
C LEU A 77 -6.94 -8.28 9.22
N SER A 78 -7.96 -8.37 10.05
CA SER A 78 -9.31 -8.66 9.56
C SER A 78 -9.82 -7.52 8.67
N PHE A 79 -10.71 -7.83 7.73
CA PHE A 79 -11.26 -6.83 6.80
C PHE A 79 -11.92 -5.67 7.54
N LEU A 80 -12.69 -5.92 8.61
CA LEU A 80 -13.31 -4.87 9.42
C LEU A 80 -12.31 -3.90 10.07
N LYS A 81 -11.17 -4.40 10.52
CA LYS A 81 -10.11 -3.55 11.06
C LYS A 81 -9.43 -2.74 9.95
N LEU A 82 -9.18 -3.36 8.80
CA LEU A 82 -8.62 -2.70 7.63
C LEU A 82 -9.55 -1.59 7.11
N GLU A 83 -10.85 -1.85 7.02
CA GLU A 83 -11.85 -0.86 6.65
C GLU A 83 -11.80 0.38 7.56
N LYS A 84 -11.82 0.18 8.89
CA LYS A 84 -11.71 1.30 9.85
C LYS A 84 -10.42 2.11 9.68
N LEU A 85 -9.30 1.46 9.40
CA LEU A 85 -8.03 2.13 9.13
C LEU A 85 -8.09 2.96 7.84
N ILE A 86 -8.66 2.41 6.79
CA ILE A 86 -8.84 3.12 5.51
C ILE A 86 -9.70 4.37 5.75
N LEU A 87 -10.83 4.23 6.43
CA LEU A 87 -11.73 5.35 6.73
C LEU A 87 -11.09 6.45 7.60
N SER A 88 -10.02 6.13 8.31
CA SER A 88 -9.23 7.09 9.11
C SER A 88 -8.00 7.63 8.36
N SER A 89 -7.78 7.22 7.12
CA SER A 89 -6.60 7.58 6.34
C SER A 89 -6.85 8.78 5.44
N ASN A 90 -5.79 9.50 5.08
CA ASN A 90 -5.85 10.60 4.11
C ASN A 90 -5.53 10.14 2.68
N LEU A 91 -4.80 9.04 2.57
CA LEU A 91 -4.36 8.47 1.31
C LEU A 91 -4.33 6.94 1.41
N LEU A 92 -4.92 6.28 0.43
CA LEU A 92 -4.80 4.84 0.22
C LEU A 92 -3.94 4.57 -1.01
N ILE A 93 -2.92 3.74 -0.87
CA ILE A 93 -2.13 3.19 -1.99
C ILE A 93 -2.40 1.68 -2.00
N THR A 94 -2.97 1.15 -3.07
CA THR A 94 -3.38 -0.25 -3.11
C THR A 94 -3.38 -0.80 -4.53
N CYS A 95 -3.33 -2.12 -4.66
CA CYS A 95 -3.78 -2.78 -5.89
C CYS A 95 -5.31 -2.86 -5.90
N HIS A 96 -5.91 -2.74 -7.07
CA HIS A 96 -7.36 -2.72 -7.24
C HIS A 96 -8.07 -3.86 -6.49
N GLY A 97 -9.18 -3.53 -5.83
CA GLY A 97 -9.96 -4.51 -5.08
C GLY A 97 -10.98 -3.86 -4.13
N ALA A 98 -11.57 -4.65 -3.24
CA ALA A 98 -12.59 -4.19 -2.30
C ALA A 98 -12.19 -2.94 -1.50
N VAL A 99 -10.95 -2.81 -1.11
CA VAL A 99 -10.44 -1.66 -0.36
C VAL A 99 -10.46 -0.35 -1.15
N THR A 100 -10.33 -0.41 -2.48
CA THR A 100 -10.47 0.74 -3.37
C THR A 100 -11.88 1.33 -3.28
N HIS A 101 -12.89 0.46 -3.27
CA HIS A 101 -14.30 0.88 -3.15
C HIS A 101 -14.62 1.43 -1.75
N VAL A 102 -14.03 0.88 -0.70
CA VAL A 102 -14.14 1.44 0.67
C VAL A 102 -13.60 2.87 0.71
N ALA A 103 -12.42 3.11 0.16
CA ALA A 103 -11.83 4.45 0.13
C ALA A 103 -12.68 5.43 -0.70
N ALA A 104 -13.16 4.99 -1.86
CA ALA A 104 -13.99 5.80 -2.75
C ALA A 104 -15.32 6.20 -2.09
N SER A 105 -15.98 5.30 -1.35
CA SER A 105 -17.24 5.58 -0.66
C SER A 105 -17.12 6.70 0.40
N SER A 106 -15.91 6.99 0.85
CA SER A 106 -15.60 8.01 1.85
C SER A 106 -14.72 9.14 1.30
N ASN A 107 -14.62 9.23 -0.01
CA ASN A 107 -13.86 10.26 -0.74
C ASN A 107 -12.39 10.36 -0.31
N ILE A 108 -11.79 9.23 0.08
CA ILE A 108 -10.38 9.17 0.47
C ILE A 108 -9.53 9.14 -0.79
N ARG A 109 -8.52 10.01 -0.84
CA ARG A 109 -7.56 10.02 -1.95
C ARG A 109 -6.96 8.63 -2.15
N THR A 110 -7.07 8.10 -3.36
CA THR A 110 -6.67 6.73 -3.68
C THR A 110 -5.72 6.70 -4.87
N ILE A 111 -4.57 6.06 -4.69
CA ILE A 111 -3.67 5.64 -5.78
C ILE A 111 -3.88 4.14 -5.96
N ASP A 112 -4.50 3.76 -7.06
CA ASP A 112 -4.86 2.38 -7.38
C ASP A 112 -3.93 1.81 -8.44
N ILE A 113 -3.25 0.71 -8.10
CA ILE A 113 -2.26 0.05 -8.96
C ILE A 113 -2.99 -1.03 -9.75
N ILE A 114 -3.15 -0.80 -11.06
CA ILE A 114 -3.93 -1.66 -11.95
C ILE A 114 -3.07 -2.30 -13.02
N ASP A 115 -3.49 -3.46 -13.51
CA ASP A 115 -2.86 -4.08 -14.68
C ASP A 115 -3.19 -3.26 -15.94
N LYS A 116 -2.18 -3.07 -16.80
CA LYS A 116 -2.36 -2.34 -18.06
C LYS A 116 -3.45 -2.93 -18.94
N SER A 117 -3.55 -4.24 -18.99
CA SER A 117 -4.56 -4.95 -19.77
C SER A 117 -5.99 -4.75 -19.28
N GLU A 118 -6.14 -4.42 -17.98
CA GLU A 118 -7.43 -4.23 -17.32
C GLU A 118 -7.82 -2.75 -17.19
N LYS A 119 -6.96 -1.83 -17.57
CA LYS A 119 -7.15 -0.38 -17.40
C LYS A 119 -8.48 0.13 -17.98
N VAL A 120 -8.83 -0.29 -19.19
CA VAL A 120 -10.09 0.12 -19.84
C VAL A 120 -11.30 -0.39 -19.05
N PHE A 121 -11.24 -1.61 -18.53
CA PHE A 121 -12.30 -2.20 -17.74
C PHE A 121 -12.45 -1.47 -16.41
N PHE A 122 -11.38 -1.30 -15.65
CA PHE A 122 -11.44 -0.63 -14.35
C PHE A 122 -11.81 0.84 -14.45
N ASN A 123 -11.36 1.57 -15.46
CA ASN A 123 -11.75 2.96 -15.66
C ASN A 123 -13.27 3.16 -15.80
N LYS A 124 -13.99 2.19 -16.36
CA LYS A 124 -15.45 2.24 -16.41
C LYS A 124 -16.09 2.13 -15.02
N TRP A 125 -15.52 1.28 -14.16
CA TRP A 125 -16.03 1.05 -12.80
C TRP A 125 -15.62 2.14 -11.81
N THR A 126 -14.54 2.86 -12.07
CA THR A 126 -14.01 3.89 -11.18
C THR A 126 -14.25 5.31 -11.70
N SER A 127 -14.94 5.46 -12.84
CA SER A 127 -15.20 6.77 -13.48
C SER A 127 -15.98 7.77 -12.62
N HIS A 128 -16.66 7.29 -11.58
CA HIS A 128 -17.41 8.09 -10.63
C HIS A 128 -16.68 8.36 -9.31
N PHE A 129 -15.40 7.95 -9.20
CA PHE A 129 -14.59 8.22 -8.01
C PHE A 129 -13.91 9.58 -8.15
N ASP A 130 -14.14 10.49 -7.21
CA ASP A 130 -13.64 11.86 -7.29
C ASP A 130 -12.15 11.97 -6.97
N ASN A 131 -11.69 11.39 -5.86
CA ASN A 131 -10.29 11.46 -5.39
C ASN A 131 -9.50 10.20 -5.76
N TYR A 132 -9.47 9.85 -7.04
CA TYR A 132 -8.92 8.60 -7.52
C TYR A 132 -7.93 8.80 -8.67
N ILE A 133 -6.81 8.11 -8.57
CA ILE A 133 -5.77 8.04 -9.61
C ILE A 133 -5.44 6.56 -9.84
N SER A 134 -5.45 6.12 -11.09
CA SER A 134 -4.94 4.79 -11.46
C SER A 134 -3.54 4.90 -12.05
N ILE A 135 -2.64 4.07 -11.58
CA ILE A 135 -1.28 3.90 -12.14
C ILE A 135 -1.08 2.46 -12.61
N GLU A 136 -0.17 2.26 -13.57
CA GLU A 136 0.05 0.94 -14.12
C GLU A 136 0.98 0.10 -13.25
N ARG A 137 0.80 -1.23 -13.27
CA ARG A 137 1.71 -2.20 -12.66
C ARG A 137 3.02 -2.25 -13.43
N ASN A 138 3.93 -1.38 -13.07
CA ASN A 138 5.30 -1.37 -13.56
C ASN A 138 6.24 -2.10 -12.59
N PRO A 139 7.46 -2.47 -13.01
CA PRO A 139 8.50 -2.90 -12.08
C PRO A 139 8.66 -1.96 -10.90
N PHE A 140 8.96 -2.49 -9.72
CA PHE A 140 8.91 -1.78 -8.44
C PHE A 140 9.57 -0.40 -8.47
N LYS A 141 10.77 -0.27 -9.05
CA LYS A 141 11.50 1.00 -9.15
C LYS A 141 10.73 2.08 -9.93
N ILE A 142 10.04 1.71 -11.00
CA ILE A 142 9.23 2.64 -11.80
C ILE A 142 7.96 2.98 -11.02
N LEU A 143 7.29 1.95 -10.51
CA LEU A 143 6.05 2.07 -9.75
C LEU A 143 6.21 3.00 -8.54
N THR A 144 7.29 2.86 -7.77
CA THR A 144 7.53 3.70 -6.59
C THR A 144 7.72 5.16 -6.95
N ASN A 145 8.38 5.48 -8.07
CA ASN A 145 8.49 6.85 -8.55
C ASN A 145 7.12 7.42 -8.92
N GLU A 146 6.31 6.66 -9.67
CA GLU A 146 4.95 7.08 -10.03
C GLU A 146 4.07 7.31 -8.78
N ILE A 147 4.18 6.45 -7.76
CA ILE A 147 3.49 6.64 -6.48
C ILE A 147 3.94 7.95 -5.82
N LEU A 148 5.26 8.16 -5.71
CA LEU A 148 5.81 9.36 -5.06
C LEU A 148 5.44 10.65 -5.80
N ASP A 149 5.35 10.63 -7.11
CA ASP A 149 4.93 11.80 -7.91
C ASP A 149 3.46 12.15 -7.70
N ASN A 150 2.66 11.17 -7.28
CA ASN A 150 1.22 11.31 -7.03
C ASN A 150 0.85 11.39 -5.53
N CYS A 151 1.82 11.54 -4.62
CA CYS A 151 1.58 11.71 -3.18
C CYS A 151 1.40 13.16 -2.73
#